data_95ab1f0e4d83e309ee9a5412865cf303
#
_entry.id   95ab1f0e4d83e309ee9a5412865cf303
#
_cell.length_a   1.000
_cell.length_b   1.000
_cell.length_c   1.000
_cell.angle_alpha   90.00
_cell.angle_beta   90.00
_cell.angle_gamma   90.00
#
_symmetry.space_group_name_H-M   'P 1'
#
loop_
_entity.id
_entity.type
_entity.pdbx_description
1 polymer ?
#
loop_
_entity_poly.entity_id
_entity_poly.type
_entity_poly.pdbx_seq_one_letter_code
_entity_poly.pdbx_strand_id
1 'polypeptide(L)'
;NDVKLLVTIGGDDTASTATRISQFMASKNIKVQNIHVPKTIDNDLPLPEGQPTFGYQSAKEEGVRLAQTVYEDARTSGNWFIVSAMGREAGHLAFGIGASCHYPMIVIPEMFNKTEITIEKIIRLIISSMVKRKILGIDYGAVIISEGVFHFLSDREILNTGINFTFDDHGHPELGNVSKAHIFNILVQKRLIDLKITVKSRPVELGYELRCVRPIGFDLMYCNLLGLGVKKLFDQGYTACMVTSDPIGDCAPLFLKDVADKNGKVQPRLVNINSQKAAMVYQGNAQFIEEEDYEAASSYLEHPA
;
A
#
# COMPACT_ATOMS: atom_id res chain seq x y z
N ASN A 1 16.00 30.79 23.23
CA ASN A 1 16.44 29.40 23.25
C ASN A 1 17.46 29.20 22.14
N ASP A 2 18.65 28.68 22.49
CA ASP A 2 19.71 28.40 21.49
C ASP A 2 19.49 26.99 20.85
N VAL A 3 18.46 26.89 19.99
CA VAL A 3 18.16 25.65 19.30
C VAL A 3 19.15 25.45 18.16
N LYS A 4 19.83 24.31 18.13
CA LYS A 4 20.82 23.94 17.10
C LYS A 4 20.28 22.91 16.10
N LEU A 5 19.37 22.06 16.53
CA LEU A 5 18.82 20.96 15.75
C LEU A 5 17.30 20.93 15.85
N LEU A 6 16.63 20.82 14.70
CA LEU A 6 15.24 20.44 14.56
C LEU A 6 15.18 19.03 13.98
N VAL A 7 14.58 18.09 14.70
CA VAL A 7 14.31 16.75 14.20
C VAL A 7 12.84 16.66 13.87
N THR A 8 12.52 16.35 12.61
CA THR A 8 11.16 16.06 12.17
C THR A 8 11.00 14.55 12.00
N ILE A 9 9.89 13.97 12.49
CA ILE A 9 9.66 12.52 12.48
C ILE A 9 8.28 12.26 11.88
N GLY A 10 8.20 11.55 10.76
CA GLY A 10 6.91 11.27 10.13
C GLY A 10 7.00 10.70 8.72
N GLY A 11 5.86 10.64 8.05
CA GLY A 11 5.70 10.22 6.67
C GLY A 11 5.91 11.34 5.65
N ASP A 12 5.32 11.19 4.48
CA ASP A 12 5.45 12.06 3.31
C ASP A 12 5.05 13.52 3.56
N ASP A 13 3.93 13.77 4.25
CA ASP A 13 3.49 15.13 4.61
C ASP A 13 4.47 15.83 5.54
N THR A 14 5.01 15.06 6.52
CA THR A 14 6.00 15.60 7.47
C THR A 14 7.34 15.84 6.78
N ALA A 15 7.76 14.97 5.86
CA ALA A 15 8.97 15.15 5.06
C ALA A 15 8.84 16.36 4.12
N SER A 16 7.67 16.54 3.50
CA SER A 16 7.36 17.73 2.69
C SER A 16 7.38 19.01 3.53
N THR A 17 6.85 18.98 4.74
CA THR A 17 6.92 20.08 5.70
C THR A 17 8.37 20.37 6.11
N ALA A 18 9.17 19.33 6.39
CA ALA A 18 10.59 19.47 6.70
C ALA A 18 11.37 20.13 5.55
N THR A 19 11.03 19.77 4.31
CA THR A 19 11.62 20.41 3.11
C THR A 19 11.32 21.90 3.07
N ARG A 20 10.06 22.30 3.23
CA ARG A 20 9.64 23.71 3.23
C ARG A 20 10.25 24.51 4.39
N ILE A 21 10.33 23.90 5.59
CA ILE A 21 10.99 24.53 6.75
C ILE A 21 12.48 24.74 6.45
N SER A 22 13.16 23.76 5.86
CA SER A 22 14.59 23.88 5.50
C SER A 22 14.81 25.01 4.49
N GLN A 23 13.95 25.11 3.47
CA GLN A 23 13.98 26.19 2.48
C GLN A 23 13.76 27.55 3.13
N PHE A 24 12.76 27.66 4.03
CA PHE A 24 12.50 28.88 4.78
C PHE A 24 13.70 29.27 5.65
N MET A 25 14.26 28.35 6.43
CA MET A 25 15.42 28.62 7.29
C MET A 25 16.63 29.08 6.45
N ALA A 26 16.88 28.47 5.31
CA ALA A 26 17.94 28.88 4.38
C ALA A 26 17.69 30.31 3.86
N SER A 27 16.45 30.65 3.47
CA SER A 27 16.10 32.00 2.97
C SER A 27 16.25 33.11 4.02
N LYS A 28 16.15 32.74 5.30
CA LYS A 28 16.28 33.67 6.44
C LYS A 28 17.66 33.58 7.12
N ASN A 29 18.59 32.82 6.56
CA ASN A 29 19.92 32.59 7.12
C ASN A 29 19.89 32.07 8.58
N ILE A 30 18.87 31.28 8.91
CA ILE A 30 18.70 30.67 10.24
C ILE A 30 19.63 29.44 10.34
N LYS A 31 20.54 29.45 11.29
CA LYS A 31 21.55 28.40 11.50
C LYS A 31 21.05 27.28 12.42
N VAL A 32 19.96 26.62 12.04
CA VAL A 32 19.44 25.44 12.71
C VAL A 32 19.49 24.29 11.71
N GLN A 33 20.11 23.18 12.09
CA GLN A 33 20.11 21.98 11.26
C GLN A 33 18.71 21.34 11.31
N ASN A 34 18.22 20.85 10.19
CA ASN A 34 16.98 20.08 10.12
C ASN A 34 17.28 18.68 9.56
N ILE A 35 16.96 17.65 10.33
CA ILE A 35 17.12 16.25 9.95
C ILE A 35 15.77 15.55 10.11
N HIS A 36 15.31 14.89 9.04
CA HIS A 36 14.05 14.15 9.03
C HIS A 36 14.30 12.67 9.30
N VAL A 37 13.42 12.06 10.12
CA VAL A 37 13.40 10.62 10.41
C VAL A 37 12.21 9.99 9.69
N PRO A 38 12.42 8.99 8.80
CA PRO A 38 11.37 8.36 8.01
C PRO A 38 10.52 7.40 8.85
N LYS A 39 9.31 7.83 9.24
CA LYS A 39 8.38 7.05 10.06
C LYS A 39 7.01 7.02 9.42
N THR A 40 6.69 5.91 8.76
CA THR A 40 5.36 5.60 8.21
C THR A 40 5.22 4.09 8.03
N ILE A 41 4.00 3.56 8.14
CA ILE A 41 3.71 2.16 7.81
C ILE A 41 3.55 1.95 6.30
N ASP A 42 3.35 3.02 5.53
CA ASP A 42 3.04 2.97 4.10
C ASP A 42 4.29 2.66 3.24
N ASN A 43 5.49 2.82 3.81
CA ASN A 43 6.78 2.58 3.14
C ASN A 43 7.00 3.38 1.84
N ASP A 44 6.35 4.52 1.74
CA ASP A 44 6.24 5.36 0.55
C ASP A 44 7.25 6.51 0.49
N LEU A 45 8.09 6.68 1.52
CA LEU A 45 9.18 7.67 1.45
C LEU A 45 10.28 7.19 0.50
N PRO A 46 10.92 8.12 -0.26
CA PRO A 46 11.87 7.80 -1.32
C PRO A 46 13.25 7.37 -0.80
N LEU A 47 13.27 6.43 0.15
CA LEU A 47 14.48 5.81 0.66
C LEU A 47 15.15 4.94 -0.41
N PRO A 48 16.47 4.70 -0.34
CA PRO A 48 17.14 3.73 -1.18
C PRO A 48 16.45 2.37 -1.19
N GLU A 49 16.59 1.65 -2.30
CA GLU A 49 15.94 0.33 -2.44
C GLU A 49 16.39 -0.63 -1.32
N GLY A 50 15.45 -1.41 -0.82
CA GLY A 50 15.71 -2.34 0.29
C GLY A 50 15.64 -1.72 1.69
N GLN A 51 15.64 -0.39 1.83
CA GLN A 51 15.51 0.28 3.12
C GLN A 51 14.02 0.56 3.41
N PRO A 52 13.46 0.00 4.50
CA PRO A 52 12.08 0.29 4.90
C PRO A 52 11.99 1.61 5.66
N THR A 53 10.81 2.18 5.73
CA THR A 53 10.48 3.20 6.73
C THR A 53 10.23 2.55 8.09
N PHE A 54 10.50 3.27 9.18
CA PHE A 54 10.15 2.79 10.52
C PHE A 54 8.64 2.57 10.65
N GLY A 55 8.27 1.39 11.15
CA GLY A 55 6.88 0.98 11.36
C GLY A 55 6.32 0.08 10.25
N TYR A 56 6.88 0.10 9.04
CA TYR A 56 6.41 -0.74 7.94
C TYR A 56 6.53 -2.24 8.25
N GLN A 57 7.66 -2.69 8.80
CA GLN A 57 7.85 -4.11 9.08
C GLN A 57 6.90 -4.60 10.18
N SER A 58 6.67 -3.79 11.21
CA SER A 58 5.71 -4.11 12.27
C SER A 58 4.27 -4.20 11.74
N ALA A 59 3.86 -3.23 10.94
CA ALA A 59 2.54 -3.22 10.34
C ALA A 59 2.34 -4.41 9.38
N LYS A 60 3.36 -4.72 8.57
CA LYS A 60 3.32 -5.87 7.67
C LYS A 60 3.22 -7.19 8.44
N GLU A 61 3.99 -7.37 9.49
CA GLU A 61 3.96 -8.58 10.34
C GLU A 61 2.57 -8.82 10.94
N GLU A 62 1.97 -7.77 11.52
CA GLU A 62 0.60 -7.86 12.04
C GLU A 62 -0.42 -8.12 10.92
N GLY A 63 -0.26 -7.45 9.77
CA GLY A 63 -1.10 -7.71 8.60
C GLY A 63 -1.02 -9.15 8.11
N VAL A 64 0.16 -9.74 8.10
CA VAL A 64 0.38 -11.16 7.74
C VAL A 64 -0.34 -12.06 8.72
N ARG A 65 -0.21 -11.82 10.04
CA ARG A 65 -0.90 -12.59 11.07
C ARG A 65 -2.41 -12.59 10.89
N LEU A 66 -3.00 -11.42 10.66
CA LEU A 66 -4.43 -11.27 10.43
C LEU A 66 -4.87 -11.90 9.11
N ALA A 67 -4.12 -11.66 8.03
CA ALA A 67 -4.41 -12.19 6.71
C ALA A 67 -4.34 -13.72 6.65
N GLN A 68 -3.41 -14.34 7.36
CA GLN A 68 -3.36 -15.81 7.51
C GLN A 68 -4.60 -16.35 8.20
N THR A 69 -5.07 -15.70 9.27
CA THR A 69 -6.31 -16.08 9.96
C THR A 69 -7.52 -16.00 9.02
N VAL A 70 -7.61 -14.94 8.21
CA VAL A 70 -8.66 -14.77 7.20
C VAL A 70 -8.57 -15.86 6.12
N TYR A 71 -7.38 -16.23 5.69
CA TYR A 71 -7.19 -17.26 4.67
C TYR A 71 -7.56 -18.67 5.18
N GLU A 72 -7.30 -18.96 6.46
CA GLU A 72 -7.77 -20.21 7.09
C GLU A 72 -9.31 -20.26 7.20
N ASP A 73 -9.96 -19.14 7.49
CA ASP A 73 -11.43 -19.09 7.41
C ASP A 73 -11.92 -19.28 5.97
N ALA A 74 -11.25 -18.70 4.98
CA ALA A 74 -11.57 -18.95 3.57
C ALA A 74 -11.53 -20.45 3.24
N ARG A 75 -10.45 -21.12 3.65
CA ARG A 75 -10.23 -22.54 3.39
C ARG A 75 -11.28 -23.44 4.05
N THR A 76 -11.66 -23.14 5.29
CA THR A 76 -12.61 -23.97 6.06
C THR A 76 -14.06 -23.70 5.70
N SER A 77 -14.41 -22.48 5.32
CA SER A 77 -15.79 -22.08 4.98
C SER A 77 -16.13 -22.20 3.50
N GLY A 78 -15.14 -22.40 2.62
CA GLY A 78 -15.33 -22.38 1.17
C GLY A 78 -15.73 -21.00 0.63
N ASN A 79 -15.36 -19.91 1.34
CA ASN A 79 -15.68 -18.54 0.93
C ASN A 79 -14.46 -17.82 0.33
N TRP A 80 -14.73 -16.73 -0.36
CA TRP A 80 -13.73 -15.77 -0.73
C TRP A 80 -13.72 -14.58 0.23
N PHE A 81 -12.55 -13.97 0.40
CA PHE A 81 -12.41 -12.74 1.17
C PHE A 81 -11.82 -11.63 0.30
N ILE A 82 -12.48 -10.48 0.33
CA ILE A 82 -11.99 -9.25 -0.28
C ILE A 82 -11.37 -8.42 0.84
N VAL A 83 -10.06 -8.41 0.89
CA VAL A 83 -9.29 -7.74 1.95
C VAL A 83 -8.79 -6.41 1.44
N SER A 84 -9.03 -5.33 2.16
CA SER A 84 -8.42 -4.03 1.88
C SER A 84 -7.34 -3.73 2.92
N ALA A 85 -6.21 -3.21 2.48
CA ALA A 85 -5.12 -2.79 3.36
C ALA A 85 -4.78 -1.32 3.16
N MET A 86 -4.44 -0.63 4.25
CA MET A 86 -3.95 0.75 4.23
C MET A 86 -2.72 0.89 3.32
N GLY A 87 -2.39 2.12 2.89
CA GLY A 87 -1.21 2.36 2.05
C GLY A 87 -1.23 3.65 1.25
N ARG A 88 -2.20 4.55 1.47
CA ARG A 88 -2.33 5.83 0.73
C ARG A 88 -2.17 5.64 -0.78
N GLU A 89 -1.12 6.27 -1.40
CA GLU A 89 -0.87 6.20 -2.84
C GLU A 89 -0.05 4.98 -3.28
N ALA A 90 0.60 4.27 -2.35
CA ALA A 90 1.50 3.16 -2.66
C ALA A 90 0.97 1.80 -2.19
N GLY A 91 1.26 0.76 -2.93
CA GLY A 91 0.79 -0.60 -2.65
C GLY A 91 1.70 -1.45 -1.76
N HIS A 92 2.75 -0.86 -1.14
CA HIS A 92 3.77 -1.64 -0.41
C HIS A 92 3.21 -2.56 0.67
N LEU A 93 2.25 -2.07 1.47
CA LEU A 93 1.71 -2.84 2.59
C LEU A 93 0.85 -4.00 2.09
N ALA A 94 -0.08 -3.73 1.17
CA ALA A 94 -0.91 -4.76 0.54
C ALA A 94 -0.05 -5.80 -0.20
N PHE A 95 0.96 -5.35 -0.96
CA PHE A 95 1.90 -6.23 -1.65
C PHE A 95 2.67 -7.12 -0.66
N GLY A 96 3.23 -6.52 0.40
CA GLY A 96 4.00 -7.25 1.40
C GLY A 96 3.19 -8.30 2.15
N ILE A 97 1.96 -7.97 2.55
CA ILE A 97 1.04 -8.90 3.24
C ILE A 97 0.60 -10.01 2.28
N GLY A 98 0.10 -9.66 1.10
CA GLY A 98 -0.41 -10.62 0.13
C GLY A 98 0.65 -11.60 -0.35
N ALA A 99 1.87 -11.11 -0.61
CA ALA A 99 3.01 -11.93 -0.98
C ALA A 99 3.38 -12.93 0.12
N SER A 100 3.41 -12.48 1.38
CA SER A 100 3.77 -13.33 2.52
C SER A 100 2.73 -14.40 2.83
N CYS A 101 1.46 -14.14 2.52
CA CYS A 101 0.35 -15.07 2.74
C CYS A 101 0.00 -15.92 1.50
N HIS A 102 0.75 -15.78 0.41
CA HIS A 102 0.48 -16.44 -0.87
C HIS A 102 -0.95 -16.24 -1.37
N TYR A 103 -1.47 -15.02 -1.22
CA TYR A 103 -2.79 -14.70 -1.73
C TYR A 103 -2.81 -14.82 -3.27
N PRO A 104 -3.83 -15.46 -3.84
CA PRO A 104 -3.94 -15.69 -5.28
C PRO A 104 -4.13 -14.40 -6.11
N MET A 105 -4.48 -13.29 -5.46
CA MET A 105 -4.57 -11.99 -6.13
C MET A 105 -4.17 -10.87 -5.18
N ILE A 106 -3.26 -10.01 -5.66
CA ILE A 106 -2.77 -8.82 -4.98
C ILE A 106 -3.00 -7.66 -5.94
N VAL A 107 -3.86 -6.71 -5.56
CA VAL A 107 -4.21 -5.56 -6.41
C VAL A 107 -3.63 -4.29 -5.78
N ILE A 108 -2.68 -3.68 -6.48
CA ILE A 108 -2.02 -2.44 -6.07
C ILE A 108 -2.06 -1.39 -7.18
N PRO A 109 -2.00 -0.09 -6.88
CA PRO A 109 -2.07 0.98 -7.89
C PRO A 109 -1.02 0.84 -8.99
N GLU A 110 0.16 0.34 -8.63
CA GLU A 110 1.32 0.22 -9.52
C GLU A 110 1.13 -0.81 -10.65
N MET A 111 0.16 -1.72 -10.52
CA MET A 111 -0.19 -2.66 -11.61
C MET A 111 -0.82 -1.96 -12.81
N PHE A 112 -1.33 -0.74 -12.61
CA PHE A 112 -2.04 0.01 -13.62
C PHE A 112 -1.25 1.25 -14.01
N ASN A 113 -1.40 1.72 -15.24
CA ASN A 113 -1.10 3.10 -15.53
C ASN A 113 -2.12 3.96 -14.75
N LYS A 114 -1.66 4.94 -13.97
CA LYS A 114 -2.49 5.77 -13.08
C LYS A 114 -3.75 6.36 -13.75
N THR A 115 -3.66 6.66 -15.05
CA THR A 115 -4.78 7.17 -15.84
C THR A 115 -5.78 6.10 -16.32
N GLU A 116 -5.47 4.82 -16.09
CA GLU A 116 -6.23 3.68 -16.62
C GLU A 116 -6.88 2.81 -15.55
N ILE A 117 -6.80 3.19 -14.27
CA ILE A 117 -7.46 2.45 -13.19
C ILE A 117 -8.97 2.65 -13.30
N THR A 118 -9.70 1.54 -13.46
CA THR A 118 -11.16 1.52 -13.43
C THR A 118 -11.66 0.44 -12.51
N ILE A 119 -12.84 0.64 -11.95
CA ILE A 119 -13.51 -0.37 -11.12
C ILE A 119 -13.70 -1.66 -11.87
N GLU A 120 -14.10 -1.59 -13.13
CA GLU A 120 -14.31 -2.77 -13.97
C GLU A 120 -13.04 -3.61 -14.15
N LYS A 121 -11.88 -2.99 -14.38
CA LYS A 121 -10.58 -3.71 -14.46
C LYS A 121 -10.26 -4.44 -13.15
N ILE A 122 -10.50 -3.80 -12.01
CA ILE A 122 -10.25 -4.40 -10.69
C ILE A 122 -11.17 -5.61 -10.48
N ILE A 123 -12.48 -5.44 -10.75
CA ILE A 123 -13.47 -6.51 -10.59
C ILE A 123 -13.13 -7.70 -11.50
N ARG A 124 -12.71 -7.45 -12.75
CA ARG A 124 -12.28 -8.50 -13.67
C ARG A 124 -11.09 -9.28 -13.14
N LEU A 125 -10.07 -8.63 -12.59
CA LEU A 125 -8.94 -9.32 -11.98
C LEU A 125 -9.37 -10.23 -10.82
N ILE A 126 -10.25 -9.73 -9.95
CA ILE A 126 -10.76 -10.50 -8.81
C ILE A 126 -11.54 -11.73 -9.28
N ILE A 127 -12.49 -11.54 -10.20
CA ILE A 127 -13.33 -12.64 -10.72
C ILE A 127 -12.48 -13.62 -11.52
N SER A 128 -11.53 -13.14 -12.32
CA SER A 128 -10.59 -13.98 -13.04
C SER A 128 -9.83 -14.91 -12.10
N SER A 129 -9.38 -14.40 -10.95
CA SER A 129 -8.75 -15.22 -9.93
C SER A 129 -9.70 -16.26 -9.32
N MET A 130 -10.96 -15.87 -9.07
CA MET A 130 -11.99 -16.80 -8.56
C MET A 130 -12.24 -17.95 -9.53
N VAL A 131 -12.38 -17.64 -10.82
CA VAL A 131 -12.65 -18.64 -11.87
C VAL A 131 -11.43 -19.54 -12.11
N LYS A 132 -10.19 -18.97 -12.17
CA LYS A 132 -8.97 -19.78 -12.31
C LYS A 132 -8.85 -20.81 -11.19
N ARG A 133 -9.08 -20.39 -9.94
CA ARG A 133 -9.02 -21.31 -8.80
C ARG A 133 -10.11 -22.40 -8.88
N LYS A 134 -11.29 -22.05 -9.35
CA LYS A 134 -12.37 -23.01 -9.56
C LYS A 134 -12.01 -24.05 -10.62
N ILE A 135 -11.35 -23.64 -11.72
CA ILE A 135 -10.79 -24.55 -12.73
C ILE A 135 -9.77 -25.50 -12.10
N LEU A 136 -8.97 -25.01 -11.14
CA LEU A 136 -7.99 -25.82 -10.39
C LEU A 136 -8.64 -26.68 -9.28
N GLY A 137 -9.97 -26.71 -9.13
CA GLY A 137 -10.67 -27.44 -8.09
C GLY A 137 -10.59 -26.80 -6.70
N ILE A 138 -10.34 -25.50 -6.62
CA ILE A 138 -10.20 -24.76 -5.37
C ILE A 138 -11.33 -23.73 -5.28
N ASP A 139 -12.28 -23.93 -4.37
CA ASP A 139 -13.48 -23.10 -4.27
C ASP A 139 -13.34 -21.90 -3.31
N TYR A 140 -12.18 -21.67 -2.73
CA TYR A 140 -11.94 -20.62 -1.74
C TYR A 140 -10.72 -19.76 -2.11
N GLY A 141 -10.62 -18.57 -1.51
CA GLY A 141 -9.45 -17.71 -1.66
C GLY A 141 -9.59 -16.36 -0.97
N ALA A 142 -8.56 -15.56 -1.12
CA ALA A 142 -8.59 -14.18 -0.69
C ALA A 142 -7.88 -13.29 -1.72
N VAL A 143 -8.39 -12.07 -1.85
CA VAL A 143 -7.76 -10.99 -2.62
C VAL A 143 -7.38 -9.90 -1.66
N ILE A 144 -6.18 -9.35 -1.78
CA ILE A 144 -5.81 -8.15 -1.05
C ILE A 144 -5.69 -6.97 -2.00
N ILE A 145 -6.32 -5.87 -1.63
CA ILE A 145 -6.41 -4.64 -2.42
C ILE A 145 -5.81 -3.50 -1.59
N SER A 146 -4.85 -2.77 -2.15
CA SER A 146 -4.40 -1.52 -1.53
C SER A 146 -5.48 -0.45 -1.58
N GLU A 147 -5.72 0.26 -0.47
CA GLU A 147 -6.63 1.41 -0.48
C GLU A 147 -6.21 2.49 -1.48
N GLY A 148 -4.91 2.55 -1.80
CA GLY A 148 -4.36 3.46 -2.79
C GLY A 148 -5.02 3.35 -4.17
N VAL A 149 -5.56 2.20 -4.52
CA VAL A 149 -6.32 2.03 -5.77
C VAL A 149 -7.49 3.02 -5.87
N PHE A 150 -8.18 3.29 -4.74
CA PHE A 150 -9.28 4.26 -4.69
C PHE A 150 -8.84 5.70 -4.97
N HIS A 151 -7.63 6.09 -4.56
CA HIS A 151 -7.10 7.44 -4.79
C HIS A 151 -6.86 7.75 -6.27
N PHE A 152 -6.79 6.72 -7.12
CA PHE A 152 -6.59 6.87 -8.56
C PHE A 152 -7.86 6.65 -9.38
N LEU A 153 -8.97 6.28 -8.74
CA LEU A 153 -10.28 6.26 -9.40
C LEU A 153 -10.80 7.69 -9.56
N SER A 154 -11.46 7.97 -10.68
CA SER A 154 -12.15 9.23 -10.85
C SER A 154 -13.40 9.30 -9.96
N ASP A 155 -13.81 10.51 -9.56
CA ASP A 155 -15.05 10.72 -8.80
C ASP A 155 -16.26 10.10 -9.52
N ARG A 156 -16.27 10.16 -10.85
CA ARG A 156 -17.31 9.54 -11.68
C ARG A 156 -17.36 8.01 -11.51
N GLU A 157 -16.21 7.35 -11.49
CA GLU A 157 -16.11 5.90 -11.24
C GLU A 157 -16.64 5.55 -9.85
N ILE A 158 -16.28 6.35 -8.86
CA ILE A 158 -16.71 6.16 -7.47
C ILE A 158 -18.22 6.36 -7.33
N LEU A 159 -18.77 7.43 -7.89
CA LEU A 159 -20.22 7.72 -7.86
C LEU A 159 -21.04 6.67 -8.63
N ASN A 160 -20.51 6.14 -9.73
CA ASN A 160 -21.17 5.08 -10.51
C ASN A 160 -21.29 3.74 -9.76
N THR A 161 -20.64 3.58 -8.61
CA THR A 161 -20.82 2.38 -7.77
C THR A 161 -22.25 2.25 -7.22
N GLY A 162 -22.99 3.35 -7.18
CA GLY A 162 -24.32 3.44 -6.57
C GLY A 162 -24.30 3.37 -5.04
N ILE A 163 -23.13 3.51 -4.43
CA ILE A 163 -22.96 3.55 -2.96
C ILE A 163 -23.13 5.01 -2.51
N ASN A 164 -23.80 5.22 -1.40
CA ASN A 164 -23.96 6.53 -0.81
C ASN A 164 -22.66 6.97 -0.12
N PHE A 165 -22.11 8.09 -0.54
CA PHE A 165 -20.96 8.74 0.07
C PHE A 165 -21.37 10.02 0.76
N THR A 166 -20.67 10.40 1.83
CA THR A 166 -20.61 11.77 2.31
C THR A 166 -19.64 12.57 1.43
N PHE A 167 -19.83 13.89 1.35
CA PHE A 167 -19.02 14.75 0.51
C PHE A 167 -18.37 15.83 1.37
N ASP A 168 -17.13 16.14 1.03
CA ASP A 168 -16.42 17.28 1.63
C ASP A 168 -17.00 18.64 1.16
N ASP A 169 -16.50 19.74 1.73
CA ASP A 169 -16.92 21.10 1.39
C ASP A 169 -16.66 21.50 -0.08
N HIS A 170 -15.86 20.68 -0.81
CA HIS A 170 -15.51 20.89 -2.22
C HIS A 170 -16.29 19.95 -3.16
N GLY A 171 -17.15 19.08 -2.62
CA GLY A 171 -17.99 18.17 -3.39
C GLY A 171 -17.29 16.87 -3.79
N HIS A 172 -16.15 16.51 -3.19
CA HIS A 172 -15.48 15.23 -3.41
C HIS A 172 -15.98 14.17 -2.42
N PRO A 173 -16.13 12.89 -2.85
CA PRO A 173 -16.54 11.82 -1.95
C PRO A 173 -15.54 11.63 -0.80
N GLU A 174 -16.04 11.60 0.43
CA GLU A 174 -15.24 11.32 1.63
C GLU A 174 -14.95 9.81 1.74
N LEU A 175 -13.89 9.35 1.11
CA LEU A 175 -13.51 7.93 1.07
C LEU A 175 -12.98 7.39 2.40
N GLY A 176 -12.59 8.27 3.32
CA GLY A 176 -12.06 7.89 4.65
C GLY A 176 -13.09 7.17 5.53
N ASN A 177 -14.37 7.49 5.34
CA ASN A 177 -15.47 7.00 6.17
C ASN A 177 -16.13 5.72 5.63
N VAL A 178 -15.64 5.19 4.50
CA VAL A 178 -16.26 4.03 3.83
C VAL A 178 -15.28 2.87 3.73
N SER A 179 -15.76 1.66 4.06
CA SER A 179 -14.99 0.42 3.91
C SER A 179 -14.77 0.13 2.42
N LYS A 180 -13.51 0.19 1.97
CA LYS A 180 -13.11 -0.10 0.59
C LYS A 180 -13.35 -1.57 0.26
N ALA A 181 -13.03 -2.48 1.21
CA ALA A 181 -13.32 -3.90 1.05
C ALA A 181 -14.82 -4.17 0.86
N HIS A 182 -15.68 -3.45 1.59
CA HIS A 182 -17.13 -3.58 1.47
C HIS A 182 -17.63 -3.14 0.08
N ILE A 183 -17.11 -2.01 -0.42
CA ILE A 183 -17.44 -1.51 -1.75
C ILE A 183 -17.10 -2.56 -2.82
N PHE A 184 -15.84 -3.03 -2.84
CA PHE A 184 -15.43 -4.04 -3.81
C PHE A 184 -16.20 -5.34 -3.66
N ASN A 185 -16.51 -5.76 -2.42
CA ASN A 185 -17.30 -6.94 -2.18
C ASN A 185 -18.70 -6.85 -2.78
N ILE A 186 -19.40 -5.72 -2.62
CA ILE A 186 -20.71 -5.50 -3.23
C ILE A 186 -20.63 -5.56 -4.76
N LEU A 187 -19.65 -4.86 -5.36
CA LEU A 187 -19.49 -4.79 -6.80
C LEU A 187 -19.11 -6.14 -7.40
N VAL A 188 -18.23 -6.89 -6.75
CA VAL A 188 -17.86 -8.26 -7.13
C VAL A 188 -19.08 -9.18 -7.04
N GLN A 189 -19.85 -9.14 -5.94
CA GLN A 189 -21.04 -9.96 -5.78
C GLN A 189 -22.11 -9.64 -6.86
N LYS A 190 -22.33 -8.36 -7.17
CA LYS A 190 -23.23 -7.95 -8.24
C LYS A 190 -22.78 -8.55 -9.58
N ARG A 191 -21.49 -8.43 -9.91
CA ARG A 191 -20.95 -8.97 -11.17
C ARG A 191 -21.00 -10.50 -11.22
N LEU A 192 -20.76 -11.19 -10.11
CA LEU A 192 -20.89 -12.65 -10.03
C LEU A 192 -22.33 -13.11 -10.29
N ILE A 193 -23.31 -12.36 -9.79
CA ILE A 193 -24.74 -12.63 -10.07
C ILE A 193 -25.04 -12.45 -11.57
N ASP A 194 -24.56 -11.37 -12.19
CA ASP A 194 -24.74 -11.11 -13.62
C ASP A 194 -24.13 -12.23 -14.49
N LEU A 195 -22.99 -12.77 -14.04
CA LEU A 195 -22.30 -13.88 -14.70
C LEU A 195 -22.83 -15.27 -14.30
N LYS A 196 -23.82 -15.33 -13.41
CA LYS A 196 -24.40 -16.56 -12.84
C LYS A 196 -23.36 -17.49 -12.17
N ILE A 197 -22.29 -16.90 -11.63
CA ILE A 197 -21.26 -17.62 -10.89
C ILE A 197 -21.64 -17.66 -9.40
N THR A 198 -21.78 -18.87 -8.86
CA THR A 198 -22.09 -19.06 -7.44
C THR A 198 -20.82 -19.07 -6.62
N VAL A 199 -20.44 -17.91 -6.09
CA VAL A 199 -19.33 -17.72 -5.14
C VAL A 199 -19.79 -16.77 -4.04
N LYS A 200 -19.50 -17.10 -2.78
CA LYS A 200 -19.74 -16.22 -1.64
C LYS A 200 -18.45 -15.49 -1.29
N SER A 201 -18.51 -14.18 -1.13
CA SER A 201 -17.38 -13.38 -0.66
C SER A 201 -17.75 -12.50 0.52
N ARG A 202 -16.75 -12.16 1.33
CA ARG A 202 -16.88 -11.35 2.55
C ARG A 202 -15.80 -10.26 2.56
N PRO A 203 -16.12 -9.03 2.99
CA PRO A 203 -15.15 -7.96 3.11
C PRO A 203 -14.38 -8.05 4.43
N VAL A 204 -13.10 -7.68 4.39
CA VAL A 204 -12.24 -7.50 5.58
C VAL A 204 -11.39 -6.26 5.38
N GLU A 205 -11.37 -5.36 6.38
CA GLU A 205 -10.48 -4.20 6.40
C GLU A 205 -9.30 -4.47 7.34
N LEU A 206 -8.09 -4.29 6.82
CA LEU A 206 -6.88 -4.22 7.62
C LEU A 206 -6.51 -2.73 7.80
N GLY A 207 -6.94 -2.18 8.91
CA GLY A 207 -6.93 -0.75 9.19
C GLY A 207 -6.06 -0.35 10.38
N TYR A 208 -6.68 0.24 11.42
CA TYR A 208 -5.97 0.81 12.57
C TYR A 208 -5.18 -0.21 13.39
N GLU A 209 -5.53 -1.49 13.38
CA GLU A 209 -4.77 -2.57 14.01
C GLU A 209 -3.34 -2.64 13.46
N LEU A 210 -3.13 -2.34 12.17
CA LEU A 210 -1.80 -2.27 11.58
C LEU A 210 -1.03 -1.02 12.04
N ARG A 211 -1.74 0.08 12.25
CA ARG A 211 -1.14 1.38 12.62
C ARG A 211 -0.79 1.45 14.09
N CYS A 212 -1.52 0.74 14.94
CA CYS A 212 -1.40 0.80 16.40
C CYS A 212 -0.68 -0.40 17.00
N VAL A 213 -0.13 -1.30 16.18
CA VAL A 213 0.64 -2.45 16.66
C VAL A 213 1.95 -2.01 17.33
N ARG A 214 2.38 -2.79 18.33
CA ARG A 214 3.69 -2.56 18.96
C ARG A 214 4.81 -2.86 17.97
N PRO A 215 5.87 -2.03 17.94
CA PRO A 215 7.02 -2.30 17.10
C PRO A 215 7.65 -3.67 17.40
N ILE A 216 7.91 -4.44 16.34
CA ILE A 216 8.65 -5.71 16.42
C ILE A 216 10.15 -5.46 16.60
N GLY A 217 10.92 -6.52 16.92
CA GLY A 217 12.36 -6.43 17.15
C GLY A 217 13.14 -5.71 16.05
N PHE A 218 12.74 -5.89 14.78
CA PHE A 218 13.35 -5.18 13.66
C PHE A 218 13.21 -3.66 13.81
N ASP A 219 11.97 -3.17 13.99
CA ASP A 219 11.70 -1.72 14.08
C ASP A 219 12.30 -1.11 15.37
N LEU A 220 12.34 -1.87 16.49
CA LEU A 220 12.99 -1.40 17.72
C LEU A 220 14.50 -1.16 17.51
N MET A 221 15.20 -2.10 16.86
CA MET A 221 16.61 -1.92 16.52
C MET A 221 16.80 -0.79 15.51
N TYR A 222 15.98 -0.76 14.47
CA TYR A 222 16.02 0.24 13.41
C TYR A 222 15.79 1.67 13.94
N CYS A 223 14.89 1.83 14.90
CA CYS A 223 14.66 3.10 15.59
C CYS A 223 15.95 3.62 16.27
N ASN A 224 16.69 2.73 16.95
CA ASN A 224 17.97 3.10 17.58
C ASN A 224 19.00 3.51 16.53
N LEU A 225 19.11 2.79 15.43
CA LEU A 225 20.02 3.13 14.30
C LEU A 225 19.69 4.50 13.71
N LEU A 226 18.40 4.78 13.45
CA LEU A 226 17.96 6.08 12.95
C LEU A 226 18.29 7.21 13.94
N GLY A 227 18.08 6.99 15.25
CA GLY A 227 18.41 7.97 16.29
C GLY A 227 19.91 8.27 16.36
N LEU A 228 20.76 7.24 16.34
CA LEU A 228 22.21 7.40 16.28
C LEU A 228 22.65 8.04 14.95
N GLY A 229 21.99 7.70 13.87
CA GLY A 229 22.20 8.32 12.56
C GLY A 229 21.93 9.82 12.57
N VAL A 230 20.82 10.26 13.19
CA VAL A 230 20.53 11.70 13.38
C VAL A 230 21.68 12.39 14.11
N LYS A 231 22.17 11.80 15.23
CA LYS A 231 23.30 12.33 15.98
C LYS A 231 24.57 12.43 15.11
N LYS A 232 24.91 11.36 14.38
CA LYS A 232 26.06 11.32 13.45
C LYS A 232 25.98 12.44 12.39
N LEU A 233 24.81 12.58 11.74
CA LEU A 233 24.61 13.60 10.71
C LEU A 233 24.66 15.01 11.29
N PHE A 234 24.12 15.23 12.50
CA PHE A 234 24.20 16.49 13.20
C PHE A 234 25.66 16.89 13.48
N ASP A 235 26.46 15.98 14.06
CA ASP A 235 27.86 16.23 14.39
C ASP A 235 28.70 16.52 13.14
N GLN A 236 28.34 15.94 11.99
CA GLN A 236 28.97 16.16 10.69
C GLN A 236 28.50 17.44 9.98
N GLY A 237 27.57 18.20 10.57
CA GLY A 237 27.07 19.46 10.01
C GLY A 237 26.02 19.31 8.92
N TYR A 238 25.48 18.11 8.69
CA TYR A 238 24.43 17.92 7.68
C TYR A 238 23.11 18.57 8.10
N THR A 239 22.39 19.11 7.11
CA THR A 239 21.06 19.72 7.28
C THR A 239 20.20 19.52 6.03
N ALA A 240 18.91 19.75 6.16
CA ALA A 240 17.95 19.60 5.06
C ALA A 240 18.01 18.19 4.44
N CYS A 241 18.12 17.19 5.28
CA CYS A 241 18.24 15.78 4.85
C CYS A 241 17.34 14.85 5.68
N MET A 242 17.07 13.70 5.11
CA MET A 242 16.47 12.55 5.78
C MET A 242 17.59 11.59 6.17
N VAL A 243 17.53 11.05 7.37
CA VAL A 243 18.46 9.99 7.79
C VAL A 243 18.07 8.68 7.12
N THR A 244 19.03 8.00 6.51
CA THR A 244 18.88 6.63 5.99
C THR A 244 19.82 5.69 6.72
N SER A 245 19.50 4.41 6.74
CA SER A 245 20.38 3.37 7.26
C SER A 245 20.33 2.17 6.34
N ASP A 246 21.49 1.74 5.87
CA ASP A 246 21.59 0.54 5.05
C ASP A 246 21.43 -0.75 5.89
N PRO A 247 21.39 -1.94 5.26
CA PRO A 247 21.22 -3.20 5.98
C PRO A 247 22.33 -3.56 6.97
N ILE A 248 23.53 -2.97 6.82
CA ILE A 248 24.65 -3.18 7.74
C ILE A 248 24.70 -2.13 8.84
N GLY A 249 23.80 -1.15 8.84
CA GLY A 249 23.66 -0.14 9.88
C GLY A 249 24.41 1.16 9.61
N ASP A 250 25.01 1.34 8.42
CA ASP A 250 25.64 2.60 8.06
C ASP A 250 24.60 3.67 7.73
N CYS A 251 24.67 4.79 8.44
CA CYS A 251 23.77 5.92 8.27
C CYS A 251 24.36 6.98 7.36
N ALA A 252 23.52 7.44 6.41
CA ALA A 252 23.86 8.46 5.40
C ALA A 252 22.75 9.50 5.25
N PRO A 253 23.06 10.72 4.80
CA PRO A 253 22.06 11.74 4.50
C PRO A 253 21.44 11.50 3.12
N LEU A 254 20.12 11.54 3.03
CA LEU A 254 19.38 11.69 1.79
C LEU A 254 18.84 13.13 1.76
N PHE A 255 19.36 13.94 0.86
CA PHE A 255 18.97 15.35 0.86
C PHE A 255 17.54 15.54 0.36
N LEU A 256 16.75 16.29 1.12
CA LEU A 256 15.33 16.52 0.82
C LEU A 256 15.13 17.20 -0.55
N LYS A 257 16.06 18.06 -0.97
CA LYS A 257 16.05 18.71 -2.29
C LYS A 257 16.12 17.72 -3.47
N ASP A 258 16.73 16.55 -3.26
CA ASP A 258 16.94 15.56 -4.32
C ASP A 258 15.72 14.64 -4.52
N VAL A 259 14.78 14.66 -3.55
CA VAL A 259 13.59 13.79 -3.52
C VAL A 259 12.27 14.57 -3.50
N ALA A 260 12.33 15.89 -3.41
CA ALA A 260 11.16 16.77 -3.45
C ALA A 260 11.05 17.48 -4.79
N ASP A 261 9.81 17.79 -5.17
CA ASP A 261 9.54 18.65 -6.33
C ASP A 261 9.86 20.13 -6.04
N LYS A 262 9.68 20.99 -7.05
CA LYS A 262 9.91 22.44 -6.93
C LYS A 262 9.05 23.14 -5.86
N ASN A 263 7.95 22.52 -5.43
CA ASN A 263 7.05 23.03 -4.39
C ASN A 263 7.40 22.47 -3.01
N GLY A 264 8.44 21.66 -2.90
CA GLY A 264 8.88 21.00 -1.68
C GLY A 264 8.02 19.80 -1.29
N LYS A 265 7.21 19.25 -2.21
CA LYS A 265 6.46 18.01 -1.99
C LYS A 265 7.38 16.83 -2.29
N VAL A 266 7.59 15.99 -1.28
CA VAL A 266 8.35 14.74 -1.43
C VAL A 266 7.57 13.77 -2.31
N GLN A 267 8.25 13.15 -3.27
CA GLN A 267 7.63 12.20 -4.19
C GLN A 267 7.53 10.82 -3.57
N PRO A 268 6.38 10.14 -3.66
CA PRO A 268 6.22 8.81 -3.07
C PRO A 268 7.07 7.77 -3.81
N ARG A 269 7.68 6.87 -3.04
CA ARG A 269 8.28 5.65 -3.57
C ARG A 269 7.17 4.62 -3.82
N LEU A 270 7.02 4.20 -5.06
CA LEU A 270 6.06 3.20 -5.48
C LEU A 270 6.67 1.79 -5.46
N VAL A 271 5.84 0.76 -5.43
CA VAL A 271 6.29 -0.63 -5.64
C VAL A 271 6.81 -0.77 -7.07
N ASN A 272 8.05 -1.19 -7.22
CA ASN A 272 8.59 -1.50 -8.54
C ASN A 272 8.08 -2.87 -8.99
N ILE A 273 6.96 -2.88 -9.72
CA ILE A 273 6.33 -4.09 -10.26
C ILE A 273 7.20 -4.80 -11.30
N ASN A 274 8.17 -4.11 -11.92
CA ASN A 274 9.11 -4.68 -12.88
C ASN A 274 10.36 -5.26 -12.20
N SER A 275 10.46 -5.18 -10.86
CA SER A 275 11.55 -5.80 -10.13
C SER A 275 11.45 -7.32 -10.19
N GLN A 276 12.61 -8.01 -10.12
CA GLN A 276 12.64 -9.46 -10.05
C GLN A 276 11.79 -9.99 -8.88
N LYS A 277 11.81 -9.31 -7.74
CA LYS A 277 11.00 -9.66 -6.57
C LYS A 277 9.51 -9.63 -6.88
N ALA A 278 9.02 -8.57 -7.52
CA ALA A 278 7.61 -8.46 -7.88
C ALA A 278 7.22 -9.51 -8.93
N ALA A 279 8.06 -9.71 -9.94
CA ALA A 279 7.84 -10.75 -10.96
C ALA A 279 7.73 -12.14 -10.33
N MET A 280 8.63 -12.50 -9.40
CA MET A 280 8.57 -13.78 -8.70
C MET A 280 7.30 -13.94 -7.85
N VAL A 281 6.85 -12.86 -7.17
CA VAL A 281 5.62 -12.89 -6.37
C VAL A 281 4.40 -13.11 -7.28
N TYR A 282 4.29 -12.36 -8.36
CA TYR A 282 3.15 -12.51 -9.29
C TYR A 282 3.18 -13.85 -10.02
N GLN A 283 4.34 -14.32 -10.47
CA GLN A 283 4.46 -15.65 -11.09
C GLN A 283 4.15 -16.81 -10.14
N GLY A 284 4.53 -16.67 -8.86
CA GLY A 284 4.34 -17.72 -7.86
C GLY A 284 2.97 -17.75 -7.20
N ASN A 285 2.33 -16.59 -7.04
CA ASN A 285 1.11 -16.46 -6.24
C ASN A 285 -0.12 -16.09 -7.07
N ALA A 286 0.03 -15.21 -8.08
CA ALA A 286 -1.12 -14.71 -8.80
C ALA A 286 -1.76 -15.81 -9.66
N GLN A 287 -3.06 -15.96 -9.50
CA GLN A 287 -3.88 -16.91 -10.24
C GLN A 287 -4.99 -16.11 -10.95
N PHE A 288 -4.95 -16.10 -12.26
CA PHE A 288 -5.95 -15.46 -13.11
C PHE A 288 -6.10 -16.27 -14.40
N ILE A 289 -7.19 -16.06 -15.12
CA ILE A 289 -7.46 -16.76 -16.39
C ILE A 289 -6.44 -16.33 -17.45
N GLU A 290 -5.80 -17.30 -18.07
CA GLU A 290 -4.90 -17.16 -19.21
C GLU A 290 -5.55 -17.78 -20.46
N GLU A 291 -4.95 -17.61 -21.65
CA GLU A 291 -5.50 -18.12 -22.90
C GLU A 291 -5.80 -19.63 -22.87
N GLU A 292 -4.95 -20.40 -22.21
CA GLU A 292 -5.10 -21.85 -22.03
C GLU A 292 -6.32 -22.25 -21.19
N ASP A 293 -6.84 -21.33 -20.39
CA ASP A 293 -7.99 -21.57 -19.52
C ASP A 293 -9.33 -21.27 -20.20
N TYR A 294 -9.36 -20.64 -21.37
CA TYR A 294 -10.60 -20.11 -21.95
C TYR A 294 -11.66 -21.17 -22.20
N GLU A 295 -11.29 -22.35 -22.66
CA GLU A 295 -12.24 -23.46 -22.86
C GLU A 295 -12.85 -23.90 -21.51
N ALA A 296 -12.03 -24.10 -20.49
CA ALA A 296 -12.50 -24.47 -19.17
C ALA A 296 -13.28 -23.33 -18.50
N ALA A 297 -12.85 -22.07 -18.65
CA ALA A 297 -13.51 -20.91 -18.10
C ALA A 297 -14.91 -20.73 -18.71
N SER A 298 -15.10 -20.99 -19.99
CA SER A 298 -16.38 -20.85 -20.68
C SER A 298 -17.46 -21.76 -20.09
N SER A 299 -17.08 -22.89 -19.50
CA SER A 299 -18.02 -23.79 -18.82
C SER A 299 -18.59 -23.21 -17.52
N TYR A 300 -17.91 -22.24 -16.91
CA TYR A 300 -18.35 -21.54 -15.71
C TYR A 300 -19.03 -20.20 -15.98
N LEU A 301 -18.93 -19.72 -17.22
CA LEU A 301 -19.49 -18.44 -17.67
C LEU A 301 -20.61 -18.74 -18.67
N GLU A 302 -21.87 -18.48 -18.33
CA GLU A 302 -22.97 -18.65 -19.26
C GLU A 302 -22.94 -17.63 -20.42
N HIS A 303 -22.20 -16.54 -20.27
CA HIS A 303 -21.93 -15.52 -21.28
C HIS A 303 -20.48 -15.08 -21.23
N PRO A 304 -19.55 -15.80 -21.86
CA PRO A 304 -18.19 -15.31 -22.02
C PRO A 304 -18.23 -14.05 -22.89
N ALA A 305 -17.86 -12.91 -22.31
CA ALA A 305 -17.74 -11.63 -23.01
C ALA A 305 -16.29 -11.38 -23.38
#